data_8097afee984893257131726c6dbed707
#
_entry.id   8097afee984893257131726c6dbed707
#
_cell.length_a   1.000
_cell.length_b   1.000
_cell.length_c   1.000
_cell.angle_alpha   90.00
_cell.angle_beta   90.00
_cell.angle_gamma   90.00
#
_symmetry.space_group_name_H-M   'P 1'
#
loop_
_entity.id
_entity.type
_entity.pdbx_description
1 polymer ?
#
loop_
_entity_poly.entity_id
_entity_poly.type
_entity_poly.pdbx_seq_one_letter_code
_entity_poly.pdbx_strand_id
1 'polypeptide(L)'
;AEHTRQLLQQAPSAYRTQVNDLLLTALARVLCRWTGHASALIQLEGHGRETLFDDIDLTRSVGWFTSAYPLRLTPHAGQGDSVKAIKEQLRGVPHKGLGYGVLRYLADDLCQHSMAALPSAQITFNYLGQFDQSFGADALFHPLDEPAGLAHDPDAPQPNELSVDSQVYGGELVLRWTFSRERHDQQSIRELADAYLAELQSLVAHCLQDDAGGLTPSDFPLAHLTQAQLDSLPVPAS
;
A
#
# COMPACT_ATOMS: atom_id res chain seq x y z
N ALA A 1 -10.44 0.02 -17.21
CA ALA A 1 -11.44 0.99 -16.71
C ALA A 1 -12.45 0.35 -15.74
N GLU A 2 -13.20 -0.69 -16.12
CA GLU A 2 -14.25 -1.26 -15.23
C GLU A 2 -13.70 -1.83 -13.92
N HIS A 3 -12.68 -2.67 -13.96
CA HIS A 3 -12.05 -3.20 -12.74
C HIS A 3 -11.47 -2.08 -11.84
N THR A 4 -10.97 -0.99 -12.45
CA THR A 4 -10.49 0.17 -11.70
C THR A 4 -11.64 0.85 -10.98
N ARG A 5 -12.78 1.04 -11.64
CA ARG A 5 -13.99 1.61 -11.03
C ARG A 5 -14.48 0.75 -9.86
N GLN A 6 -14.53 -0.57 -10.05
CA GLN A 6 -14.90 -1.52 -8.99
C GLN A 6 -13.94 -1.46 -7.80
N LEU A 7 -12.63 -1.41 -8.04
CA LEU A 7 -11.60 -1.27 -7.01
C LEU A 7 -11.77 0.04 -6.22
N LEU A 8 -12.07 1.15 -6.89
CA LEU A 8 -12.16 2.45 -6.26
C LEU A 8 -13.48 2.68 -5.50
N GLN A 9 -14.59 2.17 -6.02
CA GLN A 9 -15.92 2.58 -5.58
C GLN A 9 -16.73 1.46 -4.89
N GLN A 10 -16.43 0.20 -5.14
CA GLN A 10 -17.25 -0.91 -4.68
C GLN A 10 -16.52 -1.86 -3.72
N ALA A 11 -15.37 -2.39 -4.13
CA ALA A 11 -14.63 -3.38 -3.36
C ALA A 11 -14.28 -2.94 -1.93
N PRO A 12 -13.94 -1.67 -1.65
CA PRO A 12 -13.62 -1.26 -0.29
C PRO A 12 -14.75 -1.40 0.73
N SER A 13 -16.00 -1.35 0.29
CA SER A 13 -17.17 -1.42 1.19
C SER A 13 -17.30 -2.77 1.89
N ALA A 14 -16.90 -3.88 1.25
CA ALA A 14 -17.01 -5.23 1.78
C ALA A 14 -16.32 -5.42 3.14
N TYR A 15 -15.13 -4.85 3.29
CA TYR A 15 -14.31 -4.96 4.51
C TYR A 15 -14.00 -3.60 5.15
N ARG A 16 -14.67 -2.52 4.76
CA ARG A 16 -14.38 -1.15 5.22
C ARG A 16 -12.90 -0.79 5.05
N THR A 17 -12.35 -1.14 3.91
CA THR A 17 -10.96 -0.90 3.55
C THR A 17 -10.78 0.41 2.79
N GLN A 18 -9.53 0.83 2.67
CA GLN A 18 -9.09 1.78 1.66
C GLN A 18 -8.57 1.03 0.43
N VAL A 19 -8.48 1.71 -0.71
CA VAL A 19 -7.90 1.13 -1.94
C VAL A 19 -6.50 0.59 -1.70
N ASN A 20 -5.69 1.32 -0.93
CA ASN A 20 -4.33 0.93 -0.57
C ASN A 20 -4.27 -0.43 0.17
N ASP A 21 -5.24 -0.72 1.03
CA ASP A 21 -5.32 -1.98 1.77
C ASP A 21 -5.47 -3.17 0.79
N LEU A 22 -6.32 -3.00 -0.24
CA LEU A 22 -6.56 -4.03 -1.27
C LEU A 22 -5.35 -4.22 -2.18
N LEU A 23 -4.71 -3.12 -2.61
CA LEU A 23 -3.48 -3.16 -3.40
C LEU A 23 -2.37 -3.90 -2.65
N LEU A 24 -2.15 -3.57 -1.39
CA LEU A 24 -1.15 -4.22 -0.55
C LEU A 24 -1.50 -5.67 -0.21
N THR A 25 -2.77 -6.00 -0.06
CA THR A 25 -3.21 -7.39 0.13
C THR A 25 -2.83 -8.23 -1.08
N ALA A 26 -3.16 -7.79 -2.28
CA ALA A 26 -2.81 -8.50 -3.50
C ALA A 26 -1.29 -8.63 -3.66
N LEU A 27 -0.54 -7.54 -3.40
CA LEU A 27 0.92 -7.55 -3.48
C LEU A 27 1.55 -8.53 -2.49
N ALA A 28 1.16 -8.48 -1.23
CA ALA A 28 1.68 -9.36 -0.19
C ALA A 28 1.43 -10.85 -0.52
N ARG A 29 0.21 -11.18 -0.99
CA ARG A 29 -0.14 -12.55 -1.39
C ARG A 29 0.73 -13.06 -2.54
N VAL A 30 0.95 -12.22 -3.55
CA VAL A 30 1.79 -12.58 -4.71
C VAL A 30 3.25 -12.72 -4.32
N LEU A 31 3.79 -11.77 -3.56
CA LEU A 31 5.18 -11.82 -3.09
C LEU A 31 5.44 -13.04 -2.21
N CYS A 32 4.53 -13.36 -1.29
CA CYS A 32 4.67 -14.55 -0.46
C CYS A 32 4.67 -15.86 -1.29
N ARG A 33 3.84 -15.95 -2.33
CA ARG A 33 3.86 -17.09 -3.26
C ARG A 33 5.15 -17.15 -4.08
N TRP A 34 5.60 -16.01 -4.58
CA TRP A 34 6.80 -15.91 -5.40
C TRP A 34 8.07 -16.26 -4.63
N THR A 35 8.19 -15.79 -3.38
CA THR A 35 9.37 -16.02 -2.54
C THR A 35 9.30 -17.29 -1.71
N GLY A 36 8.13 -17.92 -1.57
CA GLY A 36 7.90 -19.04 -0.66
C GLY A 36 7.89 -18.67 0.83
N HIS A 37 7.87 -17.37 1.16
CA HIS A 37 7.83 -16.90 2.54
C HIS A 37 6.40 -16.64 3.02
N ALA A 38 6.17 -16.77 4.33
CA ALA A 38 4.89 -16.50 4.95
C ALA A 38 4.57 -14.99 5.06
N SER A 39 5.56 -14.12 4.93
CA SER A 39 5.39 -12.68 5.02
C SER A 39 6.30 -11.95 4.04
N ALA A 40 5.92 -10.75 3.64
CA ALA A 40 6.71 -9.85 2.82
C ALA A 40 7.06 -8.58 3.62
N LEU A 41 8.33 -8.16 3.62
CA LEU A 41 8.76 -6.90 4.19
C LEU A 41 8.79 -5.84 3.08
N ILE A 42 7.91 -4.85 3.18
CA ILE A 42 7.71 -3.83 2.15
C ILE A 42 7.96 -2.45 2.76
N GLN A 43 8.73 -1.62 2.08
CA GLN A 43 8.82 -0.21 2.40
C GLN A 43 7.61 0.51 1.83
N LEU A 44 6.87 1.18 2.69
CA LEU A 44 5.72 2.01 2.33
C LEU A 44 6.10 3.48 2.39
N GLU A 45 5.47 4.26 1.54
CA GLU A 45 5.57 5.71 1.56
C GLU A 45 4.24 6.31 2.01
N GLY A 46 4.34 7.37 2.82
CA GLY A 46 3.21 8.18 3.25
C GLY A 46 3.43 9.65 2.91
N HIS A 47 2.36 10.42 2.80
CA HIS A 47 2.47 11.86 2.50
C HIS A 47 3.11 12.68 3.63
N GLY A 48 3.26 12.10 4.84
CA GLY A 48 3.92 12.71 6.00
C GLY A 48 3.22 13.95 6.57
N ARG A 49 2.00 14.26 6.12
CA ARG A 49 1.18 15.40 6.61
C ARG A 49 0.12 14.91 7.59
N GLU A 50 0.53 14.02 8.50
CA GLU A 50 -0.37 13.49 9.52
C GLU A 50 -0.61 14.55 10.61
N THR A 51 -1.83 14.61 11.11
CA THR A 51 -2.19 15.49 12.22
C THR A 51 -1.62 14.92 13.52
N LEU A 52 -0.43 15.36 13.91
CA LEU A 52 0.21 14.98 15.17
C LEU A 52 -0.12 15.92 16.32
N PHE A 53 -0.42 17.17 16.00
CA PHE A 53 -0.69 18.24 16.93
C PHE A 53 -1.94 18.98 16.48
N ASP A 54 -2.85 19.24 17.41
CA ASP A 54 -4.15 19.85 17.12
C ASP A 54 -4.05 21.32 16.65
N ASP A 55 -2.95 21.99 16.98
CA ASP A 55 -2.69 23.39 16.68
C ASP A 55 -1.83 23.61 15.41
N ILE A 56 -1.43 22.54 14.72
CA ILE A 56 -0.58 22.61 13.52
C ILE A 56 -1.36 22.16 12.28
N ASP A 57 -1.60 23.08 11.37
CA ASP A 57 -2.17 22.81 10.05
C ASP A 57 -1.08 22.82 8.96
N LEU A 58 -0.81 21.66 8.39
CA LEU A 58 0.17 21.45 7.32
C LEU A 58 -0.43 21.51 5.91
N THR A 59 -1.73 21.74 5.76
CA THR A 59 -2.43 21.64 4.46
C THR A 59 -1.89 22.61 3.42
N ARG A 60 -1.44 23.80 3.84
CA ARG A 60 -0.89 24.84 2.96
C ARG A 60 0.64 25.01 3.08
N SER A 61 1.30 24.14 3.82
CA SER A 61 2.76 24.21 3.98
C SER A 61 3.45 23.67 2.74
N VAL A 62 4.37 24.42 2.17
CA VAL A 62 5.22 23.98 1.06
C VAL A 62 6.42 23.23 1.63
N GLY A 63 6.68 22.03 1.13
CA GLY A 63 7.81 21.21 1.55
C GLY A 63 7.65 19.75 1.15
N TRP A 64 8.75 19.01 1.26
CA TRP A 64 8.77 17.56 1.10
C TRP A 64 8.55 16.89 2.46
N PHE A 65 7.36 16.33 2.68
CA PHE A 65 6.97 15.70 3.93
C PHE A 65 6.90 14.18 3.85
N THR A 66 7.18 13.59 2.69
CA THR A 66 7.12 12.15 2.48
C THR A 66 7.86 11.40 3.59
N SER A 67 7.18 10.49 4.24
CA SER A 67 7.74 9.53 5.19
C SER A 67 7.83 8.16 4.56
N ALA A 68 8.89 7.41 4.87
CA ALA A 68 9.06 6.03 4.42
C ALA A 68 9.33 5.14 5.64
N TYR A 69 8.69 3.97 5.67
CA TYR A 69 8.84 3.02 6.77
C TYR A 69 8.64 1.58 6.29
N PRO A 70 9.36 0.60 6.87
CA PRO A 70 9.16 -0.81 6.55
C PRO A 70 7.95 -1.37 7.30
N LEU A 71 7.17 -2.18 6.62
CA LEU A 71 6.07 -2.93 7.23
C LEU A 71 6.13 -4.38 6.77
N ARG A 72 6.02 -5.31 7.73
CA ARG A 72 5.88 -6.73 7.43
C ARG A 72 4.41 -7.04 7.22
N LEU A 73 4.06 -7.47 6.02
CA LEU A 73 2.73 -7.89 5.64
C LEU A 73 2.64 -9.42 5.63
N THR A 74 1.67 -9.96 6.36
CA THR A 74 1.46 -11.40 6.51
C THR A 74 0.04 -11.73 6.06
N PRO A 75 -0.15 -12.14 4.80
CA PRO A 75 -1.45 -12.54 4.30
C PRO A 75 -1.83 -13.95 4.81
N HIS A 76 -3.11 -14.29 4.74
CA HIS A 76 -3.63 -15.62 5.01
C HIS A 76 -3.90 -16.40 3.70
N ALA A 77 -4.30 -17.66 3.81
CA ALA A 77 -4.67 -18.48 2.65
C ALA A 77 -5.93 -17.95 1.95
N GLY A 78 -6.97 -17.62 2.72
CA GLY A 78 -8.21 -17.04 2.22
C GLY A 78 -8.05 -15.56 1.83
N GLN A 79 -8.81 -15.11 0.83
CA GLN A 79 -8.78 -13.70 0.38
C GLN A 79 -9.37 -12.77 1.44
N GLY A 80 -10.55 -13.07 1.97
CA GLY A 80 -11.21 -12.25 2.99
C GLY A 80 -10.38 -12.14 4.27
N ASP A 81 -9.77 -13.24 4.73
CA ASP A 81 -8.90 -13.22 5.91
C ASP A 81 -7.61 -12.45 5.64
N SER A 82 -7.08 -12.51 4.41
CA SER A 82 -5.95 -11.68 4.01
C SER A 82 -6.29 -10.20 4.05
N VAL A 83 -7.45 -9.79 3.53
CA VAL A 83 -7.91 -8.39 3.56
C VAL A 83 -8.02 -7.89 5.00
N LYS A 84 -8.69 -8.66 5.88
CA LYS A 84 -8.83 -8.32 7.30
C LYS A 84 -7.47 -8.19 7.98
N ALA A 85 -6.58 -9.16 7.78
CA ALA A 85 -5.26 -9.17 8.39
C ALA A 85 -4.38 -8.01 7.92
N ILE A 86 -4.31 -7.75 6.62
CA ILE A 86 -3.50 -6.66 6.06
C ILE A 86 -4.05 -5.29 6.49
N LYS A 87 -5.39 -5.11 6.49
CA LYS A 87 -6.02 -3.92 7.04
C LYS A 87 -5.58 -3.65 8.47
N GLU A 88 -5.66 -4.65 9.36
CA GLU A 88 -5.27 -4.48 10.75
C GLU A 88 -3.77 -4.20 10.93
N GLN A 89 -2.92 -4.85 10.13
CA GLN A 89 -1.47 -4.58 10.14
C GLN A 89 -1.18 -3.13 9.75
N LEU A 90 -1.88 -2.59 8.75
CA LEU A 90 -1.74 -1.18 8.33
C LEU A 90 -2.29 -0.20 9.38
N ARG A 91 -3.44 -0.51 9.99
CA ARG A 91 -4.04 0.33 11.06
C ARG A 91 -3.21 0.29 12.35
N GLY A 92 -2.50 -0.81 12.60
CA GLY A 92 -1.60 -0.97 13.74
C GLY A 92 -0.32 -0.14 13.67
N VAL A 93 0.00 0.49 12.53
CA VAL A 93 1.20 1.34 12.39
C VAL A 93 0.96 2.70 13.06
N PRO A 94 1.71 3.04 14.13
CA PRO A 94 1.54 4.31 14.82
C PRO A 94 1.79 5.50 13.89
N HIS A 95 0.88 6.47 13.88
CA HIS A 95 0.97 7.70 13.08
C HIS A 95 1.37 7.44 11.62
N LYS A 96 0.89 6.32 11.05
CA LYS A 96 1.19 5.90 9.67
C LYS A 96 2.69 5.89 9.35
N GLY A 97 3.51 5.49 10.32
CA GLY A 97 4.95 5.31 10.14
C GLY A 97 5.80 6.57 10.23
N LEU A 98 5.21 7.74 10.51
CA LEU A 98 5.93 9.02 10.57
C LEU A 98 7.09 9.00 11.58
N GLY A 99 6.93 8.30 12.71
CA GLY A 99 7.96 8.18 13.75
C GLY A 99 9.17 7.32 13.34
N TYR A 100 9.07 6.49 12.29
CA TYR A 100 10.17 5.59 11.92
C TYR A 100 11.45 6.35 11.56
N GLY A 101 11.34 7.39 10.72
CA GLY A 101 12.50 8.22 10.33
C GLY A 101 13.12 8.94 11.52
N VAL A 102 12.30 9.42 12.46
CA VAL A 102 12.77 10.05 13.69
C VAL A 102 13.60 9.08 14.53
N LEU A 103 13.07 7.87 14.77
CA LEU A 103 13.76 6.84 15.55
C LEU A 103 15.06 6.37 14.84
N ARG A 104 15.01 6.24 13.53
CA ARG A 104 16.12 5.73 12.72
C ARG A 104 17.29 6.69 12.62
N TYR A 105 17.03 8.01 12.56
CA TYR A 105 18.01 9.02 12.18
C TYR A 105 18.22 10.14 13.19
N LEU A 106 17.26 10.41 14.09
CA LEU A 106 17.28 11.55 14.98
C LEU A 106 17.21 11.19 16.47
N ALA A 107 16.97 9.94 16.82
CA ALA A 107 16.98 9.46 18.21
C ALA A 107 18.42 9.37 18.75
N ASP A 108 18.57 8.94 20.00
CA ASP A 108 19.90 8.66 20.57
C ASP A 108 20.63 7.52 19.83
N ASP A 109 21.95 7.45 20.01
CA ASP A 109 22.82 6.50 19.31
C ASP A 109 22.40 5.04 19.51
N LEU A 110 21.91 4.67 20.69
CA LEU A 110 21.48 3.31 21.00
C LEU A 110 20.24 2.94 20.18
N CYS A 111 19.28 3.84 20.10
CA CYS A 111 18.08 3.67 19.30
C CYS A 111 18.43 3.59 17.80
N GLN A 112 19.26 4.51 17.30
CA GLN A 112 19.69 4.51 15.89
C GLN A 112 20.40 3.21 15.51
N HIS A 113 21.34 2.72 16.34
CA HIS A 113 22.04 1.44 16.11
C HIS A 113 21.07 0.26 16.13
N SER A 114 20.13 0.24 17.07
CA SER A 114 19.12 -0.82 17.15
C SER A 114 18.22 -0.84 15.91
N MET A 115 17.78 0.32 15.45
CA MET A 115 16.99 0.46 14.23
C MET A 115 17.79 0.10 12.97
N ALA A 116 19.11 0.41 12.96
CA ALA A 116 20.00 0.08 11.86
C ALA A 116 20.23 -1.42 11.71
N ALA A 117 20.17 -2.18 12.79
CA ALA A 117 20.34 -3.62 12.80
C ALA A 117 19.10 -4.39 12.28
N LEU A 118 17.95 -3.73 12.13
CA LEU A 118 16.74 -4.36 11.59
C LEU A 118 16.90 -4.68 10.09
N PRO A 119 16.25 -5.74 9.61
CA PRO A 119 16.22 -6.05 8.17
C PRO A 119 15.70 -4.88 7.36
N SER A 120 16.37 -4.58 6.25
CA SER A 120 15.90 -3.57 5.29
C SER A 120 14.88 -4.18 4.32
N ALA A 121 13.82 -3.44 4.02
CA ALA A 121 12.90 -3.81 2.96
C ALA A 121 13.61 -3.70 1.60
N GLN A 122 13.46 -4.74 0.77
CA GLN A 122 14.00 -4.75 -0.59
C GLN A 122 12.96 -4.36 -1.64
N ILE A 123 11.73 -4.19 -1.22
CA ILE A 123 10.61 -3.86 -2.09
C ILE A 123 9.98 -2.57 -1.56
N THR A 124 9.80 -1.59 -2.45
CA THR A 124 9.04 -0.37 -2.15
C THR A 124 7.69 -0.43 -2.86
N PHE A 125 6.65 -0.01 -2.17
CA PHE A 125 5.33 0.19 -2.76
C PHE A 125 4.83 1.59 -2.46
N ASN A 126 4.35 2.27 -3.50
CA ASN A 126 3.76 3.60 -3.40
C ASN A 126 2.45 3.67 -4.18
N TYR A 127 1.39 4.19 -3.56
CA TYR A 127 0.13 4.51 -4.21
C TYR A 127 -0.09 6.02 -4.18
N LEU A 128 0.04 6.64 -5.33
CA LEU A 128 -0.04 8.10 -5.50
C LEU A 128 -1.49 8.64 -5.55
N GLY A 129 -2.49 7.75 -5.51
CA GLY A 129 -3.90 8.15 -5.53
C GLY A 129 -4.47 8.37 -6.94
N GLN A 130 -5.51 9.20 -7.00
CA GLN A 130 -6.26 9.47 -8.23
C GLN A 130 -5.88 10.86 -8.75
N PHE A 131 -5.31 10.91 -9.95
CA PHE A 131 -4.88 12.16 -10.61
C PHE A 131 -5.94 12.78 -11.51
N ASP A 132 -6.99 12.03 -11.87
CA ASP A 132 -8.04 12.51 -12.80
C ASP A 132 -8.72 13.80 -12.33
N GLN A 133 -8.87 13.97 -11.01
CA GLN A 133 -9.47 15.19 -10.44
C GLN A 133 -8.55 16.42 -10.50
N SER A 134 -7.25 16.20 -10.60
CA SER A 134 -6.24 17.27 -10.65
C SER A 134 -6.08 17.87 -12.04
N PHE A 135 -6.50 17.15 -13.09
CA PHE A 135 -6.30 17.50 -14.50
C PHE A 135 -7.62 17.50 -15.29
N GLY A 136 -8.69 18.06 -14.70
CA GLY A 136 -9.97 18.26 -15.39
C GLY A 136 -9.84 19.18 -16.62
N ALA A 137 -10.87 19.22 -17.44
CA ALA A 137 -10.88 20.00 -18.70
C ALA A 137 -10.53 21.48 -18.53
N ASP A 138 -10.82 22.05 -17.36
CA ASP A 138 -10.53 23.46 -17.04
C ASP A 138 -9.21 23.66 -16.26
N ALA A 139 -8.38 22.61 -16.10
CA ALA A 139 -7.12 22.72 -15.38
C ALA A 139 -6.11 23.57 -16.17
N LEU A 140 -5.33 24.39 -15.45
CA LEU A 140 -4.25 25.22 -16.06
C LEU A 140 -3.11 24.39 -16.64
N PHE A 141 -2.92 23.16 -16.14
CA PHE A 141 -1.87 22.23 -16.55
C PHE A 141 -2.49 20.89 -16.92
N HIS A 142 -2.00 20.30 -18.00
CA HIS A 142 -2.40 18.97 -18.43
C HIS A 142 -1.15 18.09 -18.56
N PRO A 143 -1.24 16.81 -18.21
CA PRO A 143 -0.18 15.85 -18.50
C PRO A 143 0.07 15.79 -20.01
N LEU A 144 1.33 15.71 -20.41
CA LEU A 144 1.73 15.44 -21.79
C LEU A 144 2.16 13.99 -21.91
N ASP A 145 1.83 13.38 -23.05
CA ASP A 145 2.28 12.02 -23.40
C ASP A 145 3.70 12.01 -23.98
N GLU A 146 4.30 13.21 -24.14
CA GLU A 146 5.66 13.35 -24.63
C GLU A 146 6.68 12.93 -23.56
N PRO A 147 7.70 12.12 -23.93
CA PRO A 147 8.73 11.71 -23.00
C PRO A 147 9.55 12.91 -22.52
N ALA A 148 9.56 13.15 -21.22
CA ALA A 148 10.36 14.21 -20.59
C ALA A 148 11.87 13.87 -20.49
N GLY A 149 12.32 12.77 -21.09
CA GLY A 149 13.66 12.22 -20.90
C GLY A 149 13.75 11.29 -19.70
N LEU A 150 14.97 10.91 -19.33
CA LEU A 150 15.22 10.06 -18.18
C LEU A 150 15.18 10.90 -16.90
N ALA A 151 14.33 10.54 -15.95
CA ALA A 151 14.26 11.20 -14.64
C ALA A 151 15.47 10.83 -13.74
N HIS A 152 16.11 9.69 -14.01
CA HIS A 152 17.26 9.18 -13.27
C HIS A 152 18.30 8.63 -14.24
N ASP A 153 19.55 8.65 -13.81
CA ASP A 153 20.63 7.96 -14.51
C ASP A 153 20.31 6.44 -14.52
N PRO A 154 20.29 5.79 -15.70
CA PRO A 154 20.01 4.36 -15.80
C PRO A 154 21.05 3.48 -15.08
N ASP A 155 22.26 4.01 -14.84
CA ASP A 155 23.33 3.31 -14.13
C ASP A 155 23.39 3.68 -12.63
N ALA A 156 22.47 4.53 -12.14
CA ALA A 156 22.41 4.89 -10.74
C ALA A 156 22.01 3.67 -9.87
N PRO A 157 22.63 3.51 -8.68
CA PRO A 157 22.27 2.45 -7.76
C PRO A 157 20.81 2.56 -7.35
N GLN A 158 20.07 1.45 -7.48
CA GLN A 158 18.69 1.38 -7.01
C GLN A 158 18.68 1.22 -5.48
N PRO A 159 17.89 2.01 -4.74
CA PRO A 159 17.82 1.90 -3.28
C PRO A 159 17.21 0.57 -2.82
N ASN A 160 16.33 -0.01 -3.63
CA ASN A 160 15.66 -1.28 -3.38
C ASN A 160 15.72 -2.17 -4.63
N GLU A 161 15.59 -3.49 -4.46
CA GLU A 161 15.63 -4.44 -5.58
C GLU A 161 14.43 -4.29 -6.52
N LEU A 162 13.28 -3.90 -5.96
CA LEU A 162 12.02 -3.75 -6.68
C LEU A 162 11.22 -2.56 -6.14
N SER A 163 10.71 -1.72 -7.04
CA SER A 163 9.75 -0.66 -6.70
C SER A 163 8.48 -0.81 -7.52
N VAL A 164 7.34 -0.67 -6.86
CA VAL A 164 6.01 -0.70 -7.47
C VAL A 164 5.32 0.62 -7.17
N ASP A 165 5.24 1.48 -8.18
CA ASP A 165 4.49 2.73 -8.11
C ASP A 165 3.13 2.54 -8.77
N SER A 166 2.08 3.00 -8.11
CA SER A 166 0.71 2.86 -8.58
C SER A 166 -0.04 4.18 -8.54
N GLN A 167 -0.84 4.43 -9.55
CA GLN A 167 -1.70 5.62 -9.65
C GLN A 167 -2.92 5.34 -10.51
N VAL A 168 -3.96 6.14 -10.34
CA VAL A 168 -5.11 6.13 -11.24
C VAL A 168 -5.05 7.37 -12.12
N TYR A 169 -5.05 7.14 -13.44
CA TYR A 169 -5.05 8.18 -14.46
C TYR A 169 -5.88 7.74 -15.66
N GLY A 170 -6.69 8.64 -16.22
CA GLY A 170 -7.61 8.31 -17.32
C GLY A 170 -8.66 7.24 -16.96
N GLY A 171 -9.04 7.15 -15.68
CA GLY A 171 -9.95 6.12 -15.18
C GLY A 171 -9.34 4.72 -15.11
N GLU A 172 -8.01 4.60 -15.24
CA GLU A 172 -7.31 3.32 -15.21
C GLU A 172 -6.23 3.28 -14.13
N LEU A 173 -6.11 2.14 -13.44
CA LEU A 173 -5.01 1.88 -12.55
C LEU A 173 -3.77 1.56 -13.37
N VAL A 174 -2.76 2.41 -13.23
CA VAL A 174 -1.45 2.24 -13.87
C VAL A 174 -0.44 1.77 -12.82
N LEU A 175 0.30 0.72 -13.14
CA LEU A 175 1.33 0.14 -12.30
C LEU A 175 2.69 0.23 -13.02
N ARG A 176 3.66 0.83 -12.38
CA ARG A 176 5.04 0.90 -12.85
C ARG A 176 5.93 0.04 -11.98
N TRP A 177 6.63 -0.91 -12.60
CA TRP A 177 7.57 -1.80 -11.94
C TRP A 177 8.98 -1.40 -12.32
N THR A 178 9.77 -0.99 -11.34
CA THR A 178 11.19 -0.66 -11.50
C THR A 178 12.01 -1.69 -10.75
N PHE A 179 13.04 -2.24 -11.38
CA PHE A 179 13.82 -3.34 -10.79
C PHE A 179 15.29 -3.28 -11.23
N SER A 180 16.16 -3.87 -10.42
CA SER A 180 17.57 -4.05 -10.75
C SER A 180 17.73 -5.20 -11.75
N ARG A 181 18.24 -4.90 -12.94
CA ARG A 181 18.53 -5.89 -13.99
C ARG A 181 19.68 -6.83 -13.65
N GLU A 182 20.49 -6.48 -12.68
CA GLU A 182 21.56 -7.35 -12.17
C GLU A 182 21.02 -8.44 -11.23
N ARG A 183 19.85 -8.21 -10.64
CA ARG A 183 19.21 -9.11 -9.68
C ARG A 183 18.10 -9.93 -10.27
N HIS A 184 17.35 -9.36 -11.20
CA HIS A 184 16.14 -9.96 -11.76
C HIS A 184 16.14 -9.83 -13.27
N ASP A 185 15.74 -10.89 -13.94
CA ASP A 185 15.47 -10.86 -15.37
C ASP A 185 14.07 -10.25 -15.65
N GLN A 186 13.94 -9.64 -16.82
CA GLN A 186 12.73 -8.93 -17.20
C GLN A 186 11.50 -9.86 -17.29
N GLN A 187 11.70 -11.12 -17.67
CA GLN A 187 10.58 -12.06 -17.81
C GLN A 187 10.01 -12.42 -16.45
N SER A 188 10.86 -12.71 -15.46
CA SER A 188 10.42 -12.99 -14.08
C SER A 188 9.62 -11.84 -13.48
N ILE A 189 10.06 -10.59 -13.70
CA ILE A 189 9.31 -9.41 -13.20
C ILE A 189 8.00 -9.22 -13.95
N ARG A 190 7.95 -9.53 -15.26
CA ARG A 190 6.69 -9.46 -16.02
C ARG A 190 5.69 -10.49 -15.49
N GLU A 191 6.13 -11.73 -15.28
CA GLU A 191 5.29 -12.79 -14.70
C GLU A 191 4.79 -12.43 -13.30
N LEU A 192 5.63 -11.80 -12.48
CA LEU A 192 5.25 -11.28 -11.17
C LEU A 192 4.19 -10.17 -11.27
N ALA A 193 4.34 -9.25 -12.21
CA ALA A 193 3.39 -8.16 -12.46
C ALA A 193 2.04 -8.70 -12.98
N ASP A 194 2.07 -9.67 -13.88
CA ASP A 194 0.87 -10.34 -14.40
C ASP A 194 0.14 -11.12 -13.28
N ALA A 195 0.90 -11.83 -12.43
CA ALA A 195 0.36 -12.52 -11.27
C ALA A 195 -0.28 -11.54 -10.25
N TYR A 196 0.35 -10.36 -10.05
CA TYR A 196 -0.21 -9.31 -9.21
C TYR A 196 -1.54 -8.78 -9.77
N LEU A 197 -1.58 -8.48 -11.06
CA LEU A 197 -2.80 -8.01 -11.72
C LEU A 197 -3.94 -9.05 -11.61
N ALA A 198 -3.64 -10.32 -11.86
CA ALA A 198 -4.60 -11.41 -11.74
C ALA A 198 -5.12 -11.57 -10.29
N GLU A 199 -4.23 -11.50 -9.30
CA GLU A 199 -4.61 -11.56 -7.88
C GLU A 199 -5.48 -10.37 -7.49
N LEU A 200 -5.14 -9.16 -7.93
CA LEU A 200 -5.92 -7.95 -7.64
C LEU A 200 -7.32 -8.04 -8.25
N GLN A 201 -7.44 -8.51 -9.50
CA GLN A 201 -8.73 -8.72 -10.14
C GLN A 201 -9.57 -9.77 -9.40
N SER A 202 -8.95 -10.88 -9.00
CA SER A 202 -9.61 -11.93 -8.22
C SER A 202 -10.06 -11.41 -6.85
N LEU A 203 -9.25 -10.59 -6.19
CA LEU A 203 -9.58 -9.98 -4.89
C LEU A 203 -10.75 -8.99 -5.01
N VAL A 204 -10.75 -8.16 -6.06
CA VAL A 204 -11.88 -7.26 -6.35
C VAL A 204 -13.15 -8.07 -6.61
N ALA A 205 -13.08 -9.11 -7.42
CA ALA A 205 -14.22 -9.98 -7.69
C ALA A 205 -14.74 -10.67 -6.42
N HIS A 206 -13.84 -11.10 -5.52
CA HIS A 206 -14.22 -11.62 -4.21
C HIS A 206 -14.97 -10.56 -3.38
N CYS A 207 -14.46 -9.34 -3.29
CA CYS A 207 -15.12 -8.27 -2.54
C CYS A 207 -16.50 -7.87 -3.08
N LEU A 208 -16.82 -8.23 -4.31
CA LEU A 208 -18.12 -7.95 -4.94
C LEU A 208 -19.15 -9.10 -4.78
N GLN A 209 -18.79 -10.19 -4.14
CA GLN A 209 -19.72 -11.29 -3.84
C GLN A 209 -20.67 -10.87 -2.72
N ASP A 210 -21.93 -11.32 -2.78
CA ASP A 210 -22.97 -10.96 -1.80
C ASP A 210 -22.63 -11.43 -0.37
N ASP A 211 -21.86 -12.51 -0.25
CA ASP A 211 -21.40 -13.09 1.01
C ASP A 211 -20.02 -12.61 1.45
N ALA A 212 -19.35 -11.78 0.64
CA ALA A 212 -18.07 -11.20 0.99
C ALA A 212 -18.25 -10.05 1.97
N GLY A 213 -17.39 -10.03 2.97
CA GLY A 213 -17.37 -8.92 3.91
C GLY A 213 -16.90 -9.33 5.29
N GLY A 214 -16.81 -8.37 6.16
CA GLY A 214 -16.47 -8.61 7.56
C GLY A 214 -15.95 -7.35 8.24
N LEU A 215 -16.03 -7.40 9.56
CA LEU A 215 -15.58 -6.34 10.44
C LEU A 215 -14.22 -6.73 11.05
N THR A 216 -13.45 -5.74 11.40
CA THR A 216 -12.15 -5.90 12.04
C THR A 216 -12.07 -5.03 13.30
N PRO A 217 -11.16 -5.31 14.25
CA PRO A 217 -11.02 -4.54 15.47
C PRO A 217 -10.89 -3.02 15.25
N SER A 218 -10.19 -2.61 14.21
CA SER A 218 -10.01 -1.19 13.90
C SER A 218 -11.29 -0.46 13.47
N ASP A 219 -12.36 -1.18 13.12
CA ASP A 219 -13.68 -0.58 12.88
C ASP A 219 -14.38 -0.14 14.18
N PHE A 220 -13.92 -0.64 15.33
CA PHE A 220 -14.47 -0.36 16.67
C PHE A 220 -13.37 -0.04 17.68
N PRO A 221 -12.62 1.06 17.48
CA PRO A 221 -11.41 1.34 18.28
C PRO A 221 -11.68 1.49 19.78
N LEU A 222 -12.89 1.89 20.17
CA LEU A 222 -13.27 2.02 21.58
C LEU A 222 -13.69 0.70 22.24
N ALA A 223 -13.99 -0.32 21.47
CA ALA A 223 -14.49 -1.59 22.02
C ALA A 223 -13.37 -2.57 22.44
N HIS A 224 -12.14 -2.35 21.98
CA HIS A 224 -10.96 -3.17 22.26
C HIS A 224 -11.19 -4.68 22.02
N LEU A 225 -11.97 -5.03 20.99
CA LEU A 225 -12.28 -6.43 20.66
C LEU A 225 -11.14 -7.04 19.83
N THR A 226 -10.91 -8.32 20.03
CA THR A 226 -10.09 -9.12 19.13
C THR A 226 -10.90 -9.59 17.92
N GLN A 227 -10.23 -10.01 16.83
CA GLN A 227 -10.91 -10.57 15.66
C GLN A 227 -11.77 -11.78 16.02
N ALA A 228 -11.27 -12.71 16.88
CA ALA A 228 -12.01 -13.87 17.32
C ALA A 228 -13.31 -13.52 18.10
N GLN A 229 -13.26 -12.44 18.89
CA GLN A 229 -14.45 -11.94 19.58
C GLN A 229 -15.46 -11.33 18.60
N LEU A 230 -14.98 -10.55 17.61
CA LEU A 230 -15.85 -10.00 16.56
C LEU A 230 -16.50 -11.10 15.73
N ASP A 231 -15.75 -12.12 15.34
CA ASP A 231 -16.26 -13.25 14.54
C ASP A 231 -17.29 -14.10 15.32
N SER A 232 -17.29 -14.02 16.67
CA SER A 232 -18.25 -14.71 17.54
C SER A 232 -19.54 -13.93 17.79
N LEU A 233 -19.61 -12.65 17.40
CA LEU A 233 -20.81 -11.85 17.57
C LEU A 233 -21.90 -12.32 16.60
N PRO A 234 -23.16 -12.46 17.06
CA PRO A 234 -24.25 -12.77 16.17
C PRO A 234 -24.44 -11.60 15.18
N VAL A 235 -24.28 -11.88 13.88
CA VAL A 235 -24.63 -10.93 12.84
C VAL A 235 -26.15 -10.76 12.87
N PRO A 236 -26.69 -9.55 13.06
CA PRO A 236 -28.13 -9.35 12.97
C PRO A 236 -28.56 -9.74 11.56
N ALA A 237 -29.58 -10.62 11.47
CA ALA A 237 -30.20 -10.96 10.20
C ALA A 237 -30.71 -9.66 9.56
N SER A 238 -30.22 -9.34 8.38
CA SER A 238 -30.62 -8.20 7.55
C SER A 238 -32.04 -8.40 7.02
#